data_c9c147ba1dbc4e1342d7ae3498e306c2
#
_entry.id   c9c147ba1dbc4e1342d7ae3498e306c2
#
_cell.length_a   1.000
_cell.length_b   1.000
_cell.length_c   1.000
_cell.angle_alpha   90.00
_cell.angle_beta   90.00
_cell.angle_gamma   90.00
#
_symmetry.space_group_name_H-M   'P 1'
#
loop_
_entity.id
_entity.type
_entity.pdbx_description
1 polymer ?
#
loop_
_entity_poly.entity_id
_entity_poly.type
_entity_poly.pdbx_seq_one_letter_code
_entity_poly.pdbx_strand_id
1 'polypeptide(L)'
;EIVNTGLPVVVINQPGGDKDWSNIGEKIWSKETDFDNVTAGQITIYNADGTVNLATATAMTRLRGNTTKDYPKKPFAVKLDKKAKVLGMPGHKRWVLLANWKDKSLMRNHIALGIARKFSEEMPDGIPWNVRGQFVEVVYNGVHIGNYYLCEQIKIDDNRVPIQDEYEK
;
A
#
# COMPACT_ATOMS: atom_id res chain seq x y z
N GLU A 1 16.58 6.56 15.97
CA GLU A 1 17.26 5.32 15.58
C GLU A 1 16.19 4.38 15.01
N ILE A 2 16.27 4.05 13.72
CA ILE A 2 15.36 3.06 13.11
C ILE A 2 15.93 1.70 13.49
N VAL A 3 15.25 1.00 14.38
CA VAL A 3 15.62 -0.39 14.71
C VAL A 3 15.44 -1.22 13.44
N ASN A 4 16.48 -1.90 12.99
CA ASN A 4 16.38 -2.79 11.85
C ASN A 4 15.52 -4.01 12.25
N THR A 5 14.26 -4.01 11.79
CA THR A 5 13.30 -5.08 12.05
C THR A 5 13.46 -6.27 11.09
N GLY A 6 14.38 -6.19 10.12
CA GLY A 6 14.51 -7.16 9.05
C GLY A 6 13.40 -7.06 8.00
N LEU A 7 12.61 -5.99 8.02
CA LEU A 7 11.55 -5.72 7.04
C LEU A 7 11.94 -4.57 6.11
N PRO A 8 11.41 -4.55 4.88
CA PRO A 8 11.50 -3.40 4.00
C PRO A 8 10.87 -2.15 4.64
N VAL A 9 11.38 -0.97 4.29
CA VAL A 9 10.92 0.31 4.84
C VAL A 9 10.32 1.17 3.73
N VAL A 10 9.11 1.67 3.97
CA VAL A 10 8.41 2.63 3.11
C VAL A 10 8.46 4.00 3.77
N VAL A 11 9.09 4.96 3.11
CA VAL A 11 9.18 6.35 3.56
C VAL A 11 8.26 7.20 2.71
N ILE A 12 7.30 7.87 3.34
CA ILE A 12 6.32 8.76 2.69
C ILE A 12 6.53 10.17 3.23
N ASN A 13 6.75 11.12 2.33
CA ASN A 13 6.80 12.54 2.62
C ASN A 13 5.65 13.23 1.88
N GLN A 14 4.60 13.56 2.62
CA GLN A 14 3.38 14.17 2.09
C GLN A 14 3.31 15.64 2.51
N PRO A 15 3.33 16.62 1.57
CA PRO A 15 3.17 18.04 1.90
C PRO A 15 1.84 18.30 2.60
N GLY A 16 1.84 19.23 3.56
CA GLY A 16 0.65 19.55 4.35
C GLY A 16 0.28 18.50 5.39
N GLY A 17 1.04 17.40 5.45
CA GLY A 17 0.90 16.38 6.48
C GLY A 17 1.37 16.86 7.84
N ASP A 18 0.52 16.69 8.86
CA ASP A 18 0.92 16.91 10.24
C ASP A 18 1.92 15.84 10.66
N LYS A 19 2.92 16.21 11.45
CA LYS A 19 3.84 15.27 12.09
C LYS A 19 3.19 14.53 13.25
N ASP A 20 2.08 15.04 13.74
CA ASP A 20 1.29 14.39 14.78
C ASP A 20 0.39 13.34 14.16
N TRP A 21 0.71 12.09 14.43
CA TRP A 21 -0.04 10.93 13.96
C TRP A 21 -1.51 10.96 14.36
N SER A 22 -1.87 11.53 15.51
CA SER A 22 -3.25 11.63 15.98
C SER A 22 -4.13 12.51 15.08
N ASN A 23 -3.52 13.48 14.39
CA ASN A 23 -4.19 14.45 13.52
C ASN A 23 -4.13 14.10 12.02
N ILE A 24 -3.35 13.11 11.61
CA ILE A 24 -3.22 12.71 10.20
C ILE A 24 -4.60 12.37 9.59
N GLY A 25 -5.51 11.83 10.38
CA GLY A 25 -6.83 11.43 9.90
C GLY A 25 -7.78 12.58 9.56
N GLU A 26 -7.63 13.76 10.16
CA GLU A 26 -8.64 14.82 10.07
C GLU A 26 -8.26 15.96 9.14
N LYS A 27 -6.97 16.33 9.06
CA LYS A 27 -6.53 17.52 8.32
C LYS A 27 -6.08 17.26 6.89
N ILE A 28 -5.54 16.07 6.60
CA ILE A 28 -4.97 15.77 5.27
C ILE A 28 -5.98 15.02 4.40
N TRP A 29 -6.86 14.30 5.05
CA TRP A 29 -7.69 13.31 4.42
C TRP A 29 -9.14 13.67 4.62
N SER A 30 -9.54 14.85 4.15
CA SER A 30 -10.96 15.13 4.01
C SER A 30 -11.63 13.85 3.45
N LYS A 31 -12.88 13.66 3.69
CA LYS A 31 -13.68 12.48 3.27
C LYS A 31 -13.57 12.14 1.78
N GLU A 32 -12.66 12.77 1.06
CA GLU A 32 -12.48 12.65 -0.36
C GLU A 32 -11.88 11.29 -0.71
N THR A 33 -12.61 10.59 -1.53
CA THR A 33 -12.26 9.26 -2.05
C THR A 33 -11.37 9.36 -3.29
N ASP A 34 -11.13 10.58 -3.80
CA ASP A 34 -10.40 10.82 -5.03
C ASP A 34 -8.96 11.26 -4.79
N PHE A 35 -8.04 10.74 -5.62
CA PHE A 35 -6.64 11.16 -5.61
C PHE A 35 -6.42 12.55 -6.21
N ASP A 36 -7.37 13.06 -6.98
CA ASP A 36 -7.21 14.34 -7.70
C ASP A 36 -7.19 15.56 -6.76
N ASN A 37 -7.69 15.38 -5.54
CA ASN A 37 -7.71 16.40 -4.49
C ASN A 37 -6.56 16.26 -3.47
N VAL A 38 -5.64 15.31 -3.68
CA VAL A 38 -4.50 15.10 -2.79
C VAL A 38 -3.25 15.74 -3.37
N THR A 39 -2.61 16.61 -2.60
CA THR A 39 -1.32 17.19 -2.98
C THR A 39 -0.29 16.07 -3.16
N ALA A 40 0.44 16.09 -4.28
CA ALA A 40 1.49 15.12 -4.53
C ALA A 40 2.63 15.26 -3.52
N GLY A 41 3.04 14.13 -2.97
CA GLY A 41 4.20 13.97 -2.11
C GLY A 41 5.25 13.08 -2.76
N GLN A 42 6.07 12.48 -1.93
CA GLN A 42 7.15 11.59 -2.35
C GLN A 42 7.09 10.28 -1.59
N ILE A 43 7.50 9.21 -2.25
CA ILE A 43 7.70 7.89 -1.64
C ILE A 43 9.07 7.34 -2.01
N THR A 44 9.72 6.71 -1.05
CA THR A 44 10.95 5.93 -1.23
C THR A 44 10.77 4.60 -0.55
N ILE A 45 11.23 3.51 -1.17
CA ILE A 45 11.13 2.17 -0.57
C ILE A 45 12.53 1.56 -0.51
N TYR A 46 12.87 1.01 0.64
CA TYR A 46 14.12 0.30 0.90
C TYR A 46 13.83 -1.18 1.11
N ASN A 47 14.70 -2.04 0.62
CA ASN A 47 14.72 -3.45 0.96
C ASN A 47 15.11 -3.67 2.43
N ALA A 48 14.91 -4.86 2.95
CA ALA A 48 15.26 -5.22 4.33
C ALA A 48 16.76 -5.05 4.64
N ASP A 49 17.61 -5.16 3.63
CA ASP A 49 19.08 -4.95 3.74
C ASP A 49 19.48 -3.46 3.66
N GLY A 50 18.51 -2.55 3.54
CA GLY A 50 18.73 -1.11 3.43
C GLY A 50 19.04 -0.60 2.02
N THR A 51 19.16 -1.47 1.03
CA THR A 51 19.32 -1.05 -0.37
C THR A 51 18.03 -0.43 -0.92
N VAL A 52 18.17 0.48 -1.89
CA VAL A 52 17.00 1.14 -2.49
C VAL A 52 16.26 0.17 -3.41
N ASN A 53 14.97 -0.07 -3.11
CA ASN A 53 14.05 -0.83 -3.96
C ASN A 53 13.32 0.08 -4.96
N LEU A 54 12.70 1.15 -4.45
CA LEU A 54 12.11 2.21 -5.26
C LEU A 54 12.80 3.52 -4.87
N ALA A 55 13.54 4.12 -5.81
CA ALA A 55 14.09 5.46 -5.65
C ALA A 55 12.95 6.47 -5.46
N THR A 56 13.26 7.63 -4.86
CA THR A 56 12.28 8.67 -4.58
C THR A 56 11.43 8.98 -5.82
N ALA A 57 10.14 8.71 -5.70
CA ALA A 57 9.15 8.90 -6.76
C ALA A 57 8.03 9.80 -6.26
N THR A 58 7.41 10.54 -7.18
CA THR A 58 6.20 11.31 -6.89
C THR A 58 5.05 10.36 -6.63
N ALA A 59 4.36 10.57 -5.52
CA ALA A 59 3.22 9.76 -5.12
C ALA A 59 2.14 10.61 -4.43
N MET A 60 0.91 10.21 -4.60
CA MET A 60 -0.23 10.69 -3.83
C MET A 60 -0.63 9.61 -2.85
N THR A 61 -0.76 9.96 -1.58
CA THR A 61 -1.16 9.02 -0.54
C THR A 61 -2.44 9.53 0.12
N ARG A 62 -3.46 8.69 0.21
CA ARG A 62 -4.73 9.03 0.85
C ARG A 62 -5.20 7.94 1.79
N LEU A 63 -6.07 8.28 2.73
CA LEU A 63 -6.77 7.28 3.53
C LEU A 63 -7.61 6.37 2.64
N ARG A 64 -7.78 5.14 3.08
CA ARG A 64 -8.63 4.17 2.40
C ARG A 64 -9.48 3.37 3.38
N GLY A 65 -10.45 2.66 2.81
CA GLY A 65 -11.37 1.82 3.55
C GLY A 65 -12.63 2.57 3.96
N ASN A 66 -13.62 1.82 4.33
CA ASN A 66 -14.88 2.34 4.84
C ASN A 66 -14.74 2.59 6.36
N THR A 67 -14.97 1.59 7.17
CA THR A 67 -14.82 1.65 8.63
C THR A 67 -13.35 1.69 9.08
N THR A 68 -12.44 1.07 8.34
CA THR A 68 -11.02 0.94 8.75
C THR A 68 -10.27 2.27 8.79
N LYS A 69 -10.70 3.28 8.05
CA LYS A 69 -10.13 4.65 8.10
C LYS A 69 -10.40 5.35 9.43
N ASP A 70 -11.40 4.89 10.20
CA ASP A 70 -11.79 5.50 11.47
C ASP A 70 -11.00 4.93 12.66
N TYR A 71 -10.24 3.84 12.45
CA TYR A 71 -9.39 3.26 13.48
C TYR A 71 -8.15 4.12 13.78
N PRO A 72 -7.57 4.01 14.99
CA PRO A 72 -6.36 4.76 15.36
C PRO A 72 -5.21 4.59 14.39
N LYS A 73 -4.93 3.37 13.92
CA LYS A 73 -3.92 3.11 12.89
C LYS A 73 -4.56 3.14 11.50
N LYS A 74 -4.18 4.11 10.70
CA LYS A 74 -4.81 4.45 9.43
C LYS A 74 -4.27 3.62 8.26
N PRO A 75 -5.12 3.00 7.42
CA PRO A 75 -4.71 2.38 6.16
C PRO A 75 -4.63 3.42 5.04
N PHE A 76 -3.71 3.19 4.08
CA PHE A 76 -3.48 4.12 2.98
C PHE A 76 -3.65 3.47 1.60
N ALA A 77 -4.10 4.26 0.64
CA ALA A 77 -3.95 3.99 -0.78
C ALA A 77 -2.86 4.91 -1.34
N VAL A 78 -1.97 4.35 -2.16
CA VAL A 78 -0.86 5.05 -2.79
C VAL A 78 -1.02 5.02 -4.30
N LYS A 79 -0.86 6.17 -4.96
CA LYS A 79 -0.84 6.32 -6.42
C LYS A 79 0.50 6.92 -6.82
N LEU A 80 1.35 6.14 -7.48
CA LEU A 80 2.58 6.63 -8.09
C LEU A 80 2.26 7.41 -9.38
N ASP A 81 3.08 8.37 -9.74
CA ASP A 81 3.00 9.09 -11.01
C ASP A 81 3.30 8.18 -12.21
N LYS A 82 4.20 7.22 -12.06
CA LYS A 82 4.60 6.23 -13.07
C LYS A 82 4.45 4.80 -12.55
N LYS A 83 4.21 3.85 -13.46
CA LYS A 83 4.24 2.42 -13.11
C LYS A 83 5.64 2.05 -12.63
N ALA A 84 5.73 1.41 -11.47
CA ALA A 84 6.99 0.92 -10.91
C ALA A 84 6.79 -0.46 -10.30
N LYS A 85 7.84 -1.29 -10.38
CA LYS A 85 7.94 -2.54 -9.60
C LYS A 85 8.23 -2.16 -8.15
N VAL A 86 7.58 -2.83 -7.22
CA VAL A 86 7.77 -2.60 -5.79
C VAL A 86 7.98 -3.94 -5.10
N LEU A 87 9.11 -4.10 -4.42
CA LEU A 87 9.47 -5.28 -3.63
C LEU A 87 9.21 -6.60 -4.39
N GLY A 88 9.66 -6.68 -5.63
CA GLY A 88 9.52 -7.86 -6.48
C GLY A 88 8.14 -8.04 -7.13
N MET A 89 7.14 -7.25 -6.75
CA MET A 89 5.81 -7.28 -7.37
C MET A 89 5.80 -6.55 -8.72
N PRO A 90 5.01 -7.03 -9.71
CA PRO A 90 4.90 -6.42 -11.03
C PRO A 90 4.51 -4.95 -11.01
N GLY A 91 5.03 -4.20 -11.99
CA GLY A 91 4.89 -2.75 -12.05
C GLY A 91 3.44 -2.27 -12.18
N HIS A 92 3.05 -1.38 -11.29
CA HIS A 92 1.76 -0.69 -11.32
C HIS A 92 1.85 0.67 -10.63
N LYS A 93 0.84 1.54 -10.86
CA LYS A 93 0.75 2.83 -10.15
C LYS A 93 0.06 2.73 -8.80
N ARG A 94 -0.82 1.75 -8.58
CA ARG A 94 -1.71 1.67 -7.42
C ARG A 94 -1.26 0.62 -6.43
N TRP A 95 -1.06 1.05 -5.17
CA TRP A 95 -0.62 0.22 -4.05
C TRP A 95 -1.46 0.50 -2.82
N VAL A 96 -1.44 -0.40 -1.86
CA VAL A 96 -2.21 -0.30 -0.62
C VAL A 96 -1.32 -0.64 0.57
N LEU A 97 -1.42 0.16 1.62
CA LEU A 97 -0.86 -0.11 2.94
C LEU A 97 -2.01 -0.47 3.89
N LEU A 98 -2.16 -1.74 4.19
CA LEU A 98 -3.16 -2.25 5.14
C LEU A 98 -2.61 -2.12 6.55
N ALA A 99 -3.36 -1.44 7.42
CA ALA A 99 -2.96 -1.22 8.81
C ALA A 99 -3.15 -2.43 9.72
N ASN A 100 -4.04 -3.35 9.35
CA ASN A 100 -4.40 -4.56 10.11
C ASN A 100 -4.75 -4.31 11.58
N TRP A 101 -5.29 -3.14 11.91
CA TRP A 101 -5.53 -2.69 13.30
C TRP A 101 -6.35 -3.68 14.16
N LYS A 102 -7.39 -4.29 13.59
CA LYS A 102 -8.24 -5.25 14.29
C LYS A 102 -7.63 -6.65 14.42
N ASP A 103 -6.60 -6.93 13.66
CA ASP A 103 -5.90 -8.21 13.70
C ASP A 103 -4.65 -8.11 14.56
N LYS A 104 -4.72 -8.57 15.79
CA LYS A 104 -3.58 -8.55 16.73
C LYS A 104 -2.39 -9.40 16.26
N SER A 105 -2.64 -10.41 15.43
CA SER A 105 -1.58 -11.24 14.84
C SER A 105 -0.93 -10.59 13.64
N LEU A 106 -1.57 -9.61 12.99
CA LEU A 106 -1.23 -8.99 11.71
C LEU A 106 -1.21 -9.97 10.50
N MET A 107 -1.45 -11.26 10.72
CA MET A 107 -1.20 -12.34 9.76
C MET A 107 -2.41 -12.72 8.91
N ARG A 108 -3.65 -12.40 9.33
CA ARG A 108 -4.87 -12.91 8.67
C ARG A 108 -4.93 -12.59 7.18
N ASN A 109 -4.69 -11.32 6.80
CA ASN A 109 -4.67 -10.92 5.40
C ASN A 109 -3.54 -11.62 4.63
N HIS A 110 -2.35 -11.69 5.21
CA HIS A 110 -1.20 -12.38 4.59
C HIS A 110 -1.51 -13.85 4.30
N ILE A 111 -2.04 -14.56 5.28
CA ILE A 111 -2.39 -15.99 5.16
C ILE A 111 -3.52 -16.18 4.13
N ALA A 112 -4.61 -15.41 4.24
CA ALA A 112 -5.75 -15.54 3.34
C ALA A 112 -5.37 -15.28 1.87
N LEU A 113 -4.60 -14.21 1.61
CA LEU A 113 -4.10 -13.89 0.28
C LEU A 113 -3.07 -14.91 -0.22
N GLY A 114 -2.25 -15.47 0.68
CA GLY A 114 -1.31 -16.55 0.36
C GLY A 114 -2.03 -17.84 -0.07
N ILE A 115 -3.07 -18.23 0.66
CA ILE A 115 -3.94 -19.37 0.32
C ILE A 115 -4.62 -19.13 -1.04
N ALA A 116 -5.21 -17.95 -1.24
CA ALA A 116 -5.87 -17.61 -2.50
C ALA A 116 -4.92 -17.72 -3.71
N ARG A 117 -3.66 -17.31 -3.57
CA ARG A 117 -2.65 -17.49 -4.63
C ARG A 117 -2.35 -18.95 -4.92
N LYS A 118 -2.16 -19.77 -3.88
CA LYS A 118 -1.93 -21.21 -4.06
C LYS A 118 -3.09 -21.88 -4.79
N PHE A 119 -4.32 -21.57 -4.42
CA PHE A 119 -5.47 -22.09 -5.15
C PHE A 119 -5.47 -21.69 -6.63
N SER A 120 -5.10 -20.44 -6.94
CA SER A 120 -5.00 -19.99 -8.33
C SER A 120 -3.91 -20.71 -9.13
N GLU A 121 -2.80 -21.04 -8.48
CA GLU A 121 -1.66 -21.74 -9.11
C GLU A 121 -1.98 -23.24 -9.35
N GLU A 122 -2.78 -23.85 -8.47
CA GLU A 122 -3.06 -25.29 -8.49
C GLU A 122 -4.34 -25.68 -9.25
N MET A 123 -5.25 -24.71 -9.47
CA MET A 123 -6.53 -24.93 -10.15
C MET A 123 -6.46 -24.48 -11.62
N PRO A 124 -6.64 -25.39 -12.61
CA PRO A 124 -6.54 -25.03 -14.04
C PRO A 124 -7.49 -23.91 -14.48
N ASP A 125 -8.68 -23.85 -13.86
CA ASP A 125 -9.70 -22.83 -14.14
C ASP A 125 -9.78 -21.77 -13.04
N GLY A 126 -8.72 -21.63 -12.24
CA GLY A 126 -8.66 -20.67 -11.15
C GLY A 126 -8.59 -19.22 -11.63
N ILE A 127 -8.83 -18.28 -10.71
CA ILE A 127 -8.66 -16.86 -10.98
C ILE A 127 -7.17 -16.60 -11.30
N PRO A 128 -6.83 -16.06 -12.50
CA PRO A 128 -5.45 -16.00 -12.98
C PRO A 128 -4.57 -15.04 -12.17
N TRP A 129 -5.14 -14.24 -11.28
CA TRP A 129 -4.43 -13.28 -10.46
C TRP A 129 -5.04 -13.18 -9.06
N ASN A 130 -4.18 -13.09 -8.06
CA ASN A 130 -4.53 -12.76 -6.68
C ASN A 130 -3.55 -11.74 -6.11
N VAL A 131 -4.02 -10.96 -5.12
CA VAL A 131 -3.26 -9.90 -4.48
C VAL A 131 -1.96 -10.43 -3.88
N ARG A 132 -0.83 -9.86 -4.30
CA ARG A 132 0.49 -10.07 -3.68
C ARG A 132 0.78 -8.95 -2.69
N GLY A 133 1.56 -9.24 -1.68
CA GLY A 133 1.97 -8.26 -0.71
C GLY A 133 2.95 -8.81 0.30
N GLN A 134 3.54 -7.92 1.08
CA GLN A 134 4.45 -8.27 2.15
C GLN A 134 4.43 -7.23 3.28
N PHE A 135 4.96 -7.61 4.42
CA PHE A 135 5.08 -6.71 5.56
C PHE A 135 6.18 -5.68 5.33
N VAL A 136 5.91 -4.47 5.76
CA VAL A 136 6.84 -3.33 5.68
C VAL A 136 6.73 -2.48 6.94
N GLU A 137 7.80 -1.78 7.29
CA GLU A 137 7.74 -0.66 8.23
C GLU A 137 7.43 0.62 7.47
N VAL A 138 6.64 1.51 8.07
CA VAL A 138 6.26 2.77 7.42
C VAL A 138 6.73 3.97 8.25
N VAL A 139 7.45 4.86 7.57
CA VAL A 139 7.81 6.18 8.09
C VAL A 139 7.03 7.22 7.30
N TYR A 140 6.20 8.01 7.98
CA TYR A 140 5.35 9.03 7.39
C TYR A 140 5.73 10.41 7.93
N ASN A 141 6.17 11.32 7.07
CA ASN A 141 6.66 12.66 7.43
C ASN A 141 7.69 12.63 8.58
N GLY A 142 8.61 11.66 8.54
CA GLY A 142 9.65 11.49 9.55
C GLY A 142 9.21 10.76 10.82
N VAL A 143 7.94 10.34 10.94
CA VAL A 143 7.42 9.59 12.09
C VAL A 143 7.26 8.12 11.71
N HIS A 144 7.84 7.21 12.50
CA HIS A 144 7.62 5.78 12.34
C HIS A 144 6.21 5.43 12.84
N ILE A 145 5.36 4.96 11.94
CA ILE A 145 3.94 4.66 12.22
C ILE A 145 3.66 3.15 12.32
N GLY A 146 4.72 2.36 12.32
CA GLY A 146 4.71 0.93 12.58
C GLY A 146 4.61 0.06 11.34
N ASN A 147 4.32 -1.22 11.58
CA ASN A 147 4.23 -2.26 10.57
C ASN A 147 2.94 -2.17 9.76
N TYR A 148 3.04 -2.34 8.45
CA TYR A 148 1.92 -2.41 7.52
C TYR A 148 2.07 -3.60 6.59
N TYR A 149 0.99 -4.02 5.97
CA TYR A 149 1.02 -4.95 4.85
C TYR A 149 0.89 -4.17 3.56
N LEU A 150 2.01 -4.00 2.84
CA LEU A 150 2.04 -3.38 1.52
C LEU A 150 1.60 -4.40 0.49
N CYS A 151 0.54 -4.10 -0.24
CA CYS A 151 0.00 -5.00 -1.23
C CYS A 151 -0.50 -4.30 -2.49
N GLU A 152 -0.74 -5.09 -3.50
CA GLU A 152 -1.34 -4.68 -4.76
C GLU A 152 -2.78 -4.20 -4.56
N GLN A 153 -3.16 -3.11 -5.22
CA GLN A 153 -4.56 -2.72 -5.33
C GLN A 153 -5.22 -3.51 -6.46
N ILE A 154 -6.41 -4.05 -6.22
CA ILE A 154 -7.23 -4.69 -7.27
C ILE A 154 -7.59 -3.64 -8.31
N LYS A 155 -7.21 -3.89 -9.56
CA LYS A 155 -7.48 -3.04 -10.73
C LYS A 155 -7.50 -3.91 -11.99
N ILE A 156 -8.26 -3.48 -13.00
CA ILE A 156 -8.17 -4.01 -14.36
C ILE A 156 -6.85 -3.51 -14.94
N ASP A 157 -5.92 -4.41 -15.22
CA ASP A 157 -4.59 -4.15 -15.80
C ASP A 157 -3.93 -5.50 -16.06
N ASP A 158 -3.07 -5.61 -17.06
CA ASP A 158 -2.37 -6.86 -17.44
C ASP A 158 -1.55 -7.44 -16.27
N ASN A 159 -1.03 -6.59 -15.38
CA ASN A 159 -0.29 -6.99 -14.19
C ASN A 159 -1.17 -7.24 -12.96
N ARG A 160 -2.49 -7.12 -13.08
CA ARG A 160 -3.48 -7.29 -12.01
C ARG A 160 -4.58 -8.24 -12.46
N VAL A 161 -5.79 -7.75 -12.63
CA VAL A 161 -6.93 -8.52 -13.11
C VAL A 161 -7.01 -8.36 -14.63
N PRO A 162 -6.58 -9.35 -15.42
CA PRO A 162 -6.49 -9.24 -16.87
C PRO A 162 -7.84 -9.54 -17.54
N ILE A 163 -8.82 -8.70 -17.27
CA ILE A 163 -10.14 -8.75 -17.90
C ILE A 163 -10.37 -7.50 -18.75
N GLN A 164 -11.26 -7.61 -19.72
CA GLN A 164 -11.64 -6.48 -20.56
C GLN A 164 -12.54 -5.53 -19.78
N ASP A 165 -12.26 -4.23 -19.81
CA ASP A 165 -13.15 -3.22 -19.25
C ASP A 165 -14.27 -2.97 -20.23
N GLU A 166 -15.50 -3.38 -19.90
CA GLU A 166 -16.67 -3.22 -20.77
C GLU A 166 -17.14 -1.75 -20.86
N TYR A 167 -16.64 -0.88 -20.00
CA TYR A 167 -17.01 0.54 -19.96
C TYR A 167 -16.06 1.45 -20.75
N GLU A 168 -14.90 0.96 -21.17
CA GLU A 168 -14.01 1.64 -22.11
C GLU A 168 -14.34 1.26 -23.56
N LYS A 169 -15.48 1.74 -24.07
CA LYS A 169 -15.84 1.72 -25.48
C LYS A 169 -15.87 3.12 -26.07
#